data_98445fe8ef667758c1b5cce815a07192
#
_entry.id   98445fe8ef667758c1b5cce815a07192
#
_cell.length_a   1.000
_cell.length_b   1.000
_cell.length_c   1.000
_cell.angle_alpha   90.00
_cell.angle_beta   90.00
_cell.angle_gamma   90.00
#
_symmetry.space_group_name_H-M   'P 1'
#
loop_
_entity.id
_entity.type
_entity.pdbx_description
1 polymer ?
#
loop_
_entity_poly.entity_id
_entity_poly.type
_entity_poly.pdbx_seq_one_letter_code
_entity_poly.pdbx_strand_id
1 'polypeptide(L)'
;CYRTLPGEHPNGAYLIRGSGHNKFGGYTERADEYLEVVDRLRRKFDTAADLVPEPVIETSNKSSCAIVTLGSCEGAVHKTRRKLAAEGVQTDYMRIRAFPFSKSVIEF
;
A
#
# COMPACT_ATOMS: atom_id res chain seq x y z
N CYS A 1 -21.42 3.25 0.42
CA CYS A 1 -20.70 4.15 1.35
C CYS A 1 -21.19 5.57 1.15
N TYR A 2 -21.61 6.22 2.22
CA TYR A 2 -21.95 7.64 2.19
C TYR A 2 -20.66 8.45 2.39
N ARG A 3 -20.54 9.54 1.65
CA ARG A 3 -19.45 10.48 1.74
C ARG A 3 -20.02 11.89 1.84
N THR A 4 -19.60 12.63 2.85
CA THR A 4 -19.90 14.05 2.96
C THR A 4 -18.66 14.87 2.60
N LEU A 5 -18.86 15.98 1.93
CA LEU A 5 -17.81 16.95 1.67
C LEU A 5 -17.95 18.12 2.66
N PRO A 6 -16.83 18.71 3.13
CA PRO A 6 -16.88 19.85 4.02
C PRO A 6 -17.67 21.00 3.40
N GLY A 7 -18.60 21.58 4.17
CA GLY A 7 -19.39 22.73 3.76
C GLY A 7 -20.67 22.45 2.95
N GLU A 8 -20.91 21.21 2.52
CA GLU A 8 -22.10 20.89 1.73
C GLU A 8 -23.38 20.77 2.57
N HIS A 9 -23.27 20.27 3.80
CA HIS A 9 -24.43 20.08 4.66
C HIS A 9 -24.05 20.21 6.14
N PRO A 10 -24.89 20.82 7.00
CA PRO A 10 -24.61 20.95 8.42
C PRO A 10 -24.25 19.64 9.14
N ASN A 11 -24.91 18.55 8.77
CA ASN A 11 -24.64 17.22 9.34
C ASN A 11 -23.30 16.61 8.88
N GLY A 12 -22.62 17.21 7.91
CA GLY A 12 -21.29 16.87 7.48
C GLY A 12 -20.18 17.56 8.28
N ALA A 13 -20.53 18.52 9.13
CA ALA A 13 -19.62 19.25 9.98
C ALA A 13 -19.49 18.56 11.35
N TYR A 14 -18.62 17.57 11.45
CA TYR A 14 -18.36 16.84 12.68
C TYR A 14 -16.86 16.52 12.82
N LEU A 15 -16.41 16.40 14.06
CA LEU A 15 -15.04 16.01 14.37
C LEU A 15 -14.96 14.49 14.54
N ILE A 16 -14.12 13.83 13.71
CA ILE A 16 -13.79 12.42 13.88
C ILE A 16 -12.54 12.33 14.77
N ARG A 17 -12.62 11.54 15.84
CA ARG A 17 -11.47 11.25 16.69
C ARG A 17 -10.60 10.17 16.02
N GLY A 18 -9.28 10.19 16.30
CA GLY A 18 -8.35 9.13 15.86
C GLY A 18 -8.49 7.81 16.61
N SER A 19 -9.25 7.79 17.72
CA SER A 19 -9.61 6.59 18.48
C SER A 19 -10.76 5.83 17.82
N GLY A 20 -11.10 4.64 18.36
CA GLY A 20 -12.20 3.82 17.86
C GLY A 20 -13.51 4.58 17.69
N HIS A 21 -14.15 4.42 16.56
CA HIS A 21 -15.44 5.04 16.25
C HIS A 21 -16.36 4.05 15.53
N ASN A 22 -17.64 4.27 15.63
CA ASN A 22 -18.64 3.50 14.89
C ASN A 22 -18.80 4.02 13.44
N LYS A 23 -19.67 3.38 12.67
CA LYS A 23 -19.90 3.73 11.25
C LYS A 23 -20.43 5.16 11.02
N PHE A 24 -20.93 5.82 12.04
CA PHE A 24 -21.41 7.21 11.99
C PHE A 24 -20.35 8.22 12.44
N GLY A 25 -19.14 7.78 12.77
CA GLY A 25 -18.05 8.63 13.28
C GLY A 25 -18.13 8.94 14.77
N GLY A 26 -19.14 8.42 15.48
CA GLY A 26 -19.26 8.55 16.93
C GLY A 26 -18.25 7.69 17.68
N TYR A 27 -17.64 8.24 18.75
CA TYR A 27 -16.75 7.46 19.61
C TYR A 27 -17.46 6.21 20.16
N THR A 28 -16.75 5.09 20.17
CA THR A 28 -17.25 3.85 20.75
C THR A 28 -16.11 3.02 21.34
N GLU A 29 -16.37 2.35 22.45
CA GLU A 29 -15.55 1.29 23.04
C GLU A 29 -16.18 -0.09 22.86
N ARG A 30 -17.33 -0.15 22.19
CA ARG A 30 -18.02 -1.41 21.92
C ARG A 30 -17.30 -2.18 20.82
N ALA A 31 -16.95 -3.42 21.12
CA ALA A 31 -16.19 -4.27 20.19
C ALA A 31 -16.96 -4.58 18.90
N ASP A 32 -18.28 -4.78 18.98
CA ASP A 32 -19.14 -5.06 17.83
C ASP A 32 -19.18 -3.90 16.83
N GLU A 33 -19.36 -2.68 17.31
CA GLU A 33 -19.35 -1.47 16.48
C GLU A 33 -17.97 -1.20 15.86
N TYR A 34 -16.90 -1.43 16.62
CA TYR A 34 -15.53 -1.28 16.15
C TYR A 34 -15.18 -2.32 15.09
N LEU A 35 -15.52 -3.58 15.30
CA LEU A 35 -15.31 -4.66 14.33
C LEU A 35 -16.00 -4.40 13.00
N GLU A 36 -17.23 -3.84 13.00
CA GLU A 36 -17.91 -3.47 11.76
C GLU A 36 -17.08 -2.52 10.90
N VAL A 37 -16.43 -1.53 11.52
CA VAL A 37 -15.56 -0.56 10.82
C VAL A 37 -14.27 -1.22 10.34
N VAL A 38 -13.63 -2.01 11.17
CA VAL A 38 -12.36 -2.70 10.84
C VAL A 38 -12.58 -3.70 9.70
N ASP A 39 -13.64 -4.49 9.72
CA ASP A 39 -13.96 -5.43 8.65
C ASP A 39 -14.27 -4.72 7.32
N ARG A 40 -14.91 -3.58 7.39
CA ARG A 40 -15.13 -2.74 6.21
C ARG A 40 -13.80 -2.22 5.64
N LEU A 41 -12.88 -1.77 6.51
CA LEU A 41 -11.55 -1.33 6.10
C LEU A 41 -10.74 -2.48 5.49
N ARG A 42 -10.79 -3.68 6.07
CA ARG A 42 -10.13 -4.86 5.52
C ARG A 42 -10.60 -5.13 4.10
N ARG A 43 -11.91 -5.24 3.86
CA ARG A 43 -12.47 -5.43 2.51
C ARG A 43 -12.07 -4.31 1.55
N LYS A 44 -11.94 -3.07 2.04
CA LYS A 44 -11.47 -1.94 1.24
C LYS A 44 -10.01 -2.11 0.82
N PHE A 45 -9.15 -2.59 1.72
CA PHE A 45 -7.74 -2.87 1.39
C PHE A 45 -7.60 -4.05 0.43
N ASP A 46 -8.39 -5.11 0.61
CA ASP A 46 -8.42 -6.24 -0.32
C ASP A 46 -8.79 -5.77 -1.74
N THR A 47 -9.84 -4.95 -1.86
CA THR A 47 -10.22 -4.35 -3.15
C THR A 47 -9.14 -3.40 -3.70
N ALA A 48 -8.50 -2.62 -2.84
CA ALA A 48 -7.48 -1.66 -3.25
C ALA A 48 -6.23 -2.36 -3.80
N ALA A 49 -5.90 -3.56 -3.33
CA ALA A 49 -4.76 -4.34 -3.84
C ALA A 49 -4.85 -4.63 -5.33
N ASP A 50 -6.07 -4.76 -5.87
CA ASP A 50 -6.31 -4.96 -7.31
C ASP A 50 -6.31 -3.66 -8.13
N LEU A 51 -6.31 -2.51 -7.47
CA LEU A 51 -6.44 -1.18 -8.10
C LEU A 51 -5.19 -0.31 -7.99
N VAL A 52 -4.23 -0.71 -7.16
CA VAL A 52 -2.96 0.03 -7.00
C VAL A 52 -2.07 -0.14 -8.23
N PRO A 53 -1.18 0.85 -8.50
CA PRO A 53 -0.20 0.72 -9.57
C PRO A 53 0.70 -0.50 -9.36
N GLU A 54 0.85 -1.31 -10.41
CA GLU A 54 1.73 -2.48 -10.40
C GLU A 54 3.19 -2.11 -10.09
N PRO A 55 3.96 -2.97 -9.42
CA PRO A 55 5.38 -2.77 -9.21
C PRO A 55 6.14 -2.72 -10.54
N VAL A 56 7.29 -2.10 -10.55
CA VAL A 56 8.27 -2.30 -11.63
C VAL A 56 9.10 -3.52 -11.28
N ILE A 57 9.11 -4.51 -12.16
CA ILE A 57 9.85 -5.78 -11.98
C ILE A 57 10.81 -5.97 -13.15
N GLU A 58 12.05 -6.28 -12.83
CA GLU A 58 13.09 -6.65 -13.78
C GLU A 58 13.76 -7.93 -13.28
N THR A 59 13.64 -9.00 -14.02
CA THR A 59 14.22 -10.31 -13.68
C THR A 59 15.34 -10.70 -14.63
N SER A 60 16.28 -11.49 -14.11
CA SER A 60 17.37 -12.09 -14.86
C SER A 60 17.38 -13.60 -14.60
N ASN A 61 17.47 -14.41 -15.66
CA ASN A 61 17.55 -15.87 -15.52
C ASN A 61 18.81 -16.37 -14.78
N LYS A 62 19.72 -15.47 -14.41
CA LYS A 62 21.01 -15.77 -13.76
C LYS A 62 21.16 -15.08 -12.40
N SER A 63 20.11 -14.45 -11.89
CA SER A 63 20.18 -13.79 -10.59
C SER A 63 20.11 -14.79 -9.45
N SER A 64 20.89 -14.56 -8.41
CA SER A 64 20.85 -15.30 -7.14
C SER A 64 20.28 -14.47 -5.99
N CYS A 65 20.00 -13.20 -6.24
CA CYS A 65 19.46 -12.26 -5.25
C CYS A 65 18.59 -11.20 -5.92
N ALA A 66 17.71 -10.59 -5.14
CA ALA A 66 16.86 -9.51 -5.58
C ALA A 66 17.06 -8.25 -4.74
N ILE A 67 16.91 -7.09 -5.37
CA ILE A 67 16.87 -5.80 -4.69
C ILE A 67 15.43 -5.29 -4.75
N VAL A 68 14.82 -5.12 -3.58
CA VAL A 68 13.48 -4.56 -3.45
C VAL A 68 13.58 -3.14 -2.90
N THR A 69 12.90 -2.19 -3.53
CA THR A 69 12.93 -0.79 -3.15
C THR A 69 11.55 -0.15 -3.07
N LEU A 70 11.49 0.94 -2.34
CA LEU A 70 10.34 1.81 -2.21
C LEU A 70 10.79 3.27 -2.29
N GLY A 71 10.01 4.11 -2.96
CA GLY A 71 10.22 5.55 -2.97
C GLY A 71 11.39 6.01 -3.85
N SER A 72 12.23 6.94 -3.34
CA SER A 72 13.25 7.69 -4.09
C SER A 72 14.57 6.96 -4.32
N CYS A 73 14.71 5.71 -3.87
CA CYS A 73 15.96 4.94 -4.00
C CYS A 73 16.29 4.50 -5.44
N GLU A 74 15.35 4.60 -6.37
CA GLU A 74 15.44 4.05 -7.74
C GLU A 74 16.74 4.45 -8.47
N GLY A 75 17.08 5.73 -8.48
CA GLY A 75 18.28 6.21 -9.17
C GLY A 75 19.59 5.60 -8.64
N ALA A 76 19.69 5.40 -7.33
CA ALA A 76 20.84 4.76 -6.71
C ALA A 76 20.90 3.26 -7.03
N VAL A 77 19.75 2.59 -7.08
CA VAL A 77 19.67 1.15 -7.35
C VAL A 77 20.13 0.81 -8.76
N HIS A 78 19.69 1.53 -9.78
CA HIS A 78 20.14 1.28 -11.15
C HIS A 78 21.68 1.42 -11.30
N LYS A 79 22.26 2.40 -10.63
CA LYS A 79 23.72 2.56 -10.60
C LYS A 79 24.42 1.40 -9.88
N THR A 80 23.87 0.97 -8.75
CA THR A 80 24.39 -0.14 -7.96
C THR A 80 24.30 -1.45 -8.73
N ARG A 81 23.18 -1.76 -9.35
CA ARG A 81 22.98 -2.97 -10.17
C ARG A 81 23.99 -3.05 -11.33
N ARG A 82 24.26 -1.92 -11.99
CA ARG A 82 25.30 -1.87 -13.05
C ARG A 82 26.69 -2.19 -12.53
N LYS A 83 27.06 -1.70 -11.34
CA LYS A 83 28.33 -2.01 -10.71
C LYS A 83 28.43 -3.48 -10.34
N LEU A 84 27.40 -4.03 -9.70
CA LEU A 84 27.33 -5.45 -9.35
C LEU A 84 27.44 -6.34 -10.59
N ALA A 85 26.72 -6.00 -11.66
CA ALA A 85 26.80 -6.74 -12.91
C ALA A 85 28.22 -6.72 -13.54
N ALA A 86 28.96 -5.60 -13.42
CA ALA A 86 30.34 -5.52 -13.86
C ALA A 86 31.29 -6.41 -13.03
N GLU A 87 30.92 -6.71 -11.79
CA GLU A 87 31.61 -7.64 -10.89
C GLU A 87 31.08 -9.09 -11.02
N GLY A 88 30.21 -9.35 -12.00
CA GLY A 88 29.65 -10.68 -12.27
C GLY A 88 28.39 -11.05 -11.43
N VAL A 89 27.89 -10.14 -10.61
CA VAL A 89 26.70 -10.36 -9.78
C VAL A 89 25.45 -9.83 -10.47
N GLN A 90 24.61 -10.75 -10.96
CA GLN A 90 23.31 -10.40 -11.52
C GLN A 90 22.25 -10.32 -10.42
N THR A 91 21.40 -9.30 -10.48
CA THR A 91 20.35 -9.08 -9.48
C THR A 91 18.99 -8.90 -10.15
N ASP A 92 17.96 -9.53 -9.59
CA ASP A 92 16.58 -9.15 -9.87
C ASP A 92 16.27 -7.83 -9.18
N TYR A 93 15.22 -7.18 -9.63
CA TYR A 93 14.82 -5.90 -9.09
C TYR A 93 13.31 -5.78 -9.04
N MET A 94 12.81 -5.28 -7.90
CA MET A 94 11.44 -4.83 -7.78
C MET A 94 11.37 -3.45 -7.13
N ARG A 95 10.60 -2.56 -7.75
CA ARG A 95 10.20 -1.30 -7.13
C ARG A 95 8.73 -1.34 -6.75
N ILE A 96 8.47 -1.32 -5.46
CA ILE A 96 7.12 -1.18 -4.92
C ILE A 96 6.65 0.25 -5.17
N ARG A 97 5.47 0.42 -5.76
CA ARG A 97 4.92 1.73 -6.14
C ARG A 97 3.76 2.17 -5.26
N ALA A 98 3.08 1.24 -4.61
CA ALA A 98 1.91 1.53 -3.80
C ALA A 98 1.65 0.46 -2.74
N PHE A 99 0.75 0.79 -1.81
CA PHE A 99 0.17 -0.11 -0.82
C PHE A 99 -1.38 -0.03 -0.92
N PRO A 100 -2.09 -1.11 -0.57
CA PRO A 100 -1.59 -2.44 -0.18
C PRO A 100 -0.83 -3.12 -1.33
N PHE A 101 -0.12 -4.20 -1.04
CA PHE A 101 0.64 -4.92 -2.07
C PHE A 101 -0.30 -5.56 -3.10
N SER A 102 0.00 -5.35 -4.39
CA SER A 102 -0.64 -6.09 -5.47
C SER A 102 -0.16 -7.56 -5.48
N LYS A 103 -0.88 -8.39 -6.22
CA LYS A 103 -0.52 -9.80 -6.36
C LYS A 103 0.90 -9.99 -6.89
N SER A 104 1.32 -9.18 -7.85
CA SER A 104 2.66 -9.22 -8.44
C SER A 104 3.79 -8.95 -7.42
N VAL A 105 3.53 -8.16 -6.38
CA VAL A 105 4.50 -7.94 -5.29
C VAL A 105 4.67 -9.20 -4.44
N ILE A 106 3.59 -9.94 -4.22
CA ILE A 106 3.60 -11.16 -3.39
C ILE A 106 4.24 -12.34 -4.15
N GLU A 107 4.05 -12.38 -5.48
CA GLU A 107 4.56 -13.46 -6.34
C GLU A 107 6.05 -13.31 -6.70
N PHE A 108 6.61 -12.11 -6.61
CA PHE A 108 8.03 -11.85 -6.83
C PHE A 108 8.88 -12.45 -5.72
#